data_c06620f35416f744bdd4db06d8397a32
#
_entry.id   c06620f35416f744bdd4db06d8397a32
#
_cell.length_a   1.000
_cell.length_b   1.000
_cell.length_c   1.000
_cell.angle_alpha   90.00
_cell.angle_beta   90.00
_cell.angle_gamma   90.00
#
_symmetry.space_group_name_H-M   'P 1'
#
loop_
_entity.id
_entity.type
_entity.pdbx_description
1 polymer ?
#
loop_
_entity_poly.entity_id
_entity_poly.type
_entity_poly.pdbx_seq_one_letter_code
_entity_poly.pdbx_strand_id
1 'polypeptide(L)'
;IDHVTGTLAAVLLVLISIGIFAAPLVLSIFAPGWLVDDRPEFDLSAGMLRITFPYIMLISLTALAGGILNTFERFLVPALTPVLLNVSLIAAALLLSQHLEVPVTALAWGVLAAGLAQLILQVPALIRLGLMPRPRWGWKHSGVRRIMKQMIPTLFGSSVAQVNLLFDSIIATFLVTGSVSWLYYSDRLLEFPLGVLGIALATVILPNLSQKHAKANTHEFSATLDWALRLAVIITVPAAVGLAILAGPILITLFQYDAFQPDDVRMSTYSLIAYSAGLPAFIAVKVLAPGYYARQDTTTPVKIAIAAMVSNMLLNILFVGLLLIQGFEGPHAGLALASSAAAYLNAILLYRGLRKRQVYSPEPGWTRLWVAVSLACTTMGALLLFMTHDTESWLQASAIFRIRNLSLTIVFGVIVYIFIGMVAGLKTHHLLRGAK
;
A
#
# COMPACT_ATOMS: atom_id res chain seq x y z
N ILE A 1 28.47 13.59 -9.14
CA ILE A 1 28.17 12.63 -8.09
C ILE A 1 28.66 13.17 -6.75
N ASP A 2 29.95 13.50 -6.58
CA ASP A 2 30.60 13.86 -5.32
C ASP A 2 29.91 15.02 -4.56
N HIS A 3 29.63 16.13 -5.26
CA HIS A 3 28.95 17.28 -4.67
C HIS A 3 27.49 16.99 -4.28
N VAL A 4 26.80 16.15 -5.06
CA VAL A 4 25.44 15.72 -4.74
C VAL A 4 25.43 14.84 -3.49
N THR A 5 26.30 13.84 -3.45
CA THR A 5 26.42 12.92 -2.30
C THR A 5 26.83 13.68 -1.03
N GLY A 6 27.84 14.57 -1.12
CA GLY A 6 28.31 15.33 0.04
C GLY A 6 27.26 16.34 0.56
N THR A 7 26.56 17.02 -0.33
CA THR A 7 25.50 17.96 0.06
C THR A 7 24.30 17.22 0.66
N LEU A 8 23.88 16.09 0.04
CA LEU A 8 22.81 15.25 0.55
C LEU A 8 23.14 14.70 1.94
N ALA A 9 24.33 14.11 2.10
CA ALA A 9 24.78 13.58 3.38
C ALA A 9 24.81 14.64 4.48
N ALA A 10 25.32 15.84 4.20
CA ALA A 10 25.38 16.92 5.18
C ALA A 10 23.99 17.43 5.59
N VAL A 11 23.07 17.61 4.62
CA VAL A 11 21.68 18.00 4.93
C VAL A 11 20.99 16.93 5.76
N LEU A 12 21.17 15.65 5.39
CA LEU A 12 20.57 14.52 6.12
C LEU A 12 21.17 14.38 7.53
N LEU A 13 22.47 14.60 7.72
CA LEU A 13 23.08 14.61 9.06
C LEU A 13 22.44 15.65 9.97
N VAL A 14 22.24 16.87 9.47
CA VAL A 14 21.55 17.93 10.24
C VAL A 14 20.12 17.50 10.56
N LEU A 15 19.38 17.01 9.57
CA LEU A 15 18.01 16.58 9.74
C LEU A 15 17.88 15.43 10.74
N ILE A 16 18.78 14.44 10.68
CA ILE A 16 18.83 13.31 11.61
C ILE A 16 19.16 13.79 13.03
N SER A 17 20.13 14.68 13.18
CA SER A 17 20.48 15.22 14.48
C SER A 17 19.27 15.93 15.11
N ILE A 18 18.59 16.78 14.34
CA ILE A 18 17.35 17.43 14.79
C ILE A 18 16.29 16.35 15.14
N GLY A 19 16.10 15.35 14.29
CA GLY A 19 15.11 14.30 14.49
C GLY A 19 15.35 13.44 15.72
N ILE A 20 16.60 13.11 16.04
CA ILE A 20 16.96 12.34 17.24
C ILE A 20 16.65 13.14 18.51
N PHE A 21 17.04 14.42 18.55
CA PHE A 21 16.79 15.28 19.73
C PHE A 21 15.31 15.68 19.83
N ALA A 22 14.66 15.93 18.71
CA ALA A 22 13.27 16.34 18.65
C ALA A 22 12.30 15.13 18.46
N ALA A 23 12.74 13.89 18.66
CA ALA A 23 11.89 12.70 18.45
C ALA A 23 10.54 12.77 19.20
N PRO A 24 10.45 13.20 20.48
CA PRO A 24 9.18 13.37 21.16
C PRO A 24 8.30 14.45 20.50
N LEU A 25 8.88 15.55 20.02
CA LEU A 25 8.16 16.61 19.32
C LEU A 25 7.64 16.12 17.96
N VAL A 26 8.44 15.36 17.23
CA VAL A 26 8.00 14.74 15.97
C VAL A 26 6.84 13.79 16.27
N LEU A 27 6.99 12.92 17.28
CA LEU A 27 5.95 11.96 17.63
C LEU A 27 4.66 12.64 18.12
N SER A 28 4.75 13.78 18.83
CA SER A 28 3.56 14.53 19.25
C SER A 28 2.71 15.03 18.06
N ILE A 29 3.31 15.20 16.88
CA ILE A 29 2.59 15.55 15.65
C ILE A 29 1.92 14.31 15.04
N PHE A 30 2.59 13.15 15.10
CA PHE A 30 2.12 11.91 14.48
C PHE A 30 1.19 11.09 15.38
N ALA A 31 1.35 11.20 16.70
CA ALA A 31 0.60 10.44 17.68
C ALA A 31 0.14 11.34 18.86
N PRO A 32 -0.58 12.44 18.59
CA PRO A 32 -0.98 13.37 19.65
C PRO A 32 -1.94 12.73 20.67
N GLY A 33 -2.76 11.75 20.28
CA GLY A 33 -3.66 11.06 21.18
C GLY A 33 -2.90 10.28 22.27
N TRP A 34 -1.80 9.65 21.95
CA TRP A 34 -0.97 8.95 22.95
C TRP A 34 -0.32 9.92 23.95
N LEU A 35 0.03 11.12 23.51
CA LEU A 35 0.57 12.16 24.40
C LEU A 35 -0.50 12.71 25.34
N VAL A 36 -1.71 12.96 24.83
CA VAL A 36 -2.84 13.50 25.64
C VAL A 36 -3.28 12.50 26.69
N ASP A 37 -3.32 11.22 26.36
CA ASP A 37 -3.75 10.14 27.26
C ASP A 37 -2.61 9.58 28.13
N ASP A 38 -1.40 10.16 28.07
CA ASP A 38 -0.17 9.72 28.78
C ASP A 38 0.10 8.21 28.61
N ARG A 39 0.02 7.73 27.37
CA ARG A 39 0.17 6.31 27.05
C ARG A 39 1.64 5.90 26.98
N PRO A 40 2.01 4.72 27.53
CA PRO A 40 3.38 4.22 27.50
C PRO A 40 3.93 3.98 26.08
N GLU A 41 3.06 3.79 25.10
CA GLU A 41 3.41 3.66 23.68
C GLU A 41 4.11 4.93 23.15
N PHE A 42 3.85 6.11 23.73
CA PHE A 42 4.47 7.35 23.30
C PHE A 42 5.98 7.34 23.59
N ASP A 43 6.39 7.05 24.81
CA ASP A 43 7.80 7.04 25.19
C ASP A 43 8.57 5.93 24.49
N LEU A 44 7.97 4.75 24.39
CA LEU A 44 8.54 3.61 23.66
C LEU A 44 8.77 3.99 22.19
N SER A 45 7.76 4.55 21.53
CA SER A 45 7.86 4.95 20.12
C SER A 45 8.87 6.08 19.92
N ALA A 46 8.95 7.04 20.82
CA ALA A 46 9.97 8.11 20.78
C ALA A 46 11.39 7.53 20.90
N GLY A 47 11.59 6.53 21.78
CA GLY A 47 12.84 5.79 21.89
C GLY A 47 13.21 5.05 20.59
N MET A 48 12.28 4.30 20.04
CA MET A 48 12.47 3.59 18.76
C MET A 48 12.73 4.54 17.60
N LEU A 49 12.05 5.69 17.57
CA LEU A 49 12.23 6.71 16.54
C LEU A 49 13.66 7.27 16.55
N ARG A 50 14.25 7.50 17.74
CA ARG A 50 15.66 7.92 17.85
C ARG A 50 16.62 6.90 17.24
N ILE A 51 16.37 5.60 17.42
CA ILE A 51 17.19 4.51 16.85
C ILE A 51 17.02 4.46 15.32
N THR A 52 15.82 4.68 14.82
CA THR A 52 15.52 4.55 13.39
C THR A 52 15.83 5.82 12.56
N PHE A 53 15.94 7.01 13.16
CA PHE A 53 16.24 8.24 12.42
C PHE A 53 17.49 8.16 11.53
N PRO A 54 18.62 7.55 11.95
CA PRO A 54 19.81 7.42 11.11
C PRO A 54 19.56 6.60 9.84
N TYR A 55 18.55 5.72 9.83
CA TYR A 55 18.17 4.97 8.63
C TYR A 55 17.81 5.87 7.46
N ILE A 56 17.26 7.07 7.70
CA ILE A 56 16.89 8.04 6.64
C ILE A 56 18.11 8.37 5.77
N MET A 57 19.29 8.57 6.38
CA MET A 57 20.52 8.81 5.62
C MET A 57 20.96 7.58 4.84
N LEU A 58 20.93 6.42 5.49
CA LEU A 58 21.38 5.17 4.88
C LEU A 58 20.53 4.81 3.67
N ILE A 59 19.20 4.88 3.79
CA ILE A 59 18.30 4.58 2.67
C ILE A 59 18.38 5.63 1.57
N SER A 60 18.58 6.91 1.90
CA SER A 60 18.73 7.97 0.91
C SER A 60 20.02 7.82 0.10
N LEU A 61 21.13 7.47 0.76
CA LEU A 61 22.39 7.16 0.08
C LEU A 61 22.29 5.87 -0.74
N THR A 62 21.59 4.85 -0.23
CA THR A 62 21.27 3.62 -0.95
C THR A 62 20.45 3.91 -2.21
N ALA A 63 19.44 4.77 -2.12
CA ALA A 63 18.64 5.18 -3.27
C ALA A 63 19.45 5.94 -4.32
N LEU A 64 20.35 6.84 -3.88
CA LEU A 64 21.28 7.54 -4.77
C LEU A 64 22.24 6.56 -5.48
N ALA A 65 22.83 5.64 -4.72
CA ALA A 65 23.70 4.60 -5.25
C ALA A 65 22.96 3.69 -6.25
N GLY A 66 21.75 3.27 -5.91
CA GLY A 66 20.88 2.49 -6.80
C GLY A 66 20.52 3.23 -8.08
N GLY A 67 20.24 4.54 -8.00
CA GLY A 67 20.02 5.39 -9.16
C GLY A 67 21.23 5.45 -10.09
N ILE A 68 22.44 5.56 -9.54
CA ILE A 68 23.69 5.50 -10.32
C ILE A 68 23.82 4.13 -10.98
N LEU A 69 23.68 3.03 -10.24
CA LEU A 69 23.80 1.68 -10.78
C LEU A 69 22.79 1.39 -11.89
N ASN A 70 21.55 1.82 -11.73
CA ASN A 70 20.50 1.68 -12.75
C ASN A 70 20.83 2.46 -14.03
N THR A 71 21.44 3.64 -13.91
CA THR A 71 21.89 4.42 -15.09
C THR A 71 22.97 3.68 -15.89
N PHE A 72 23.76 2.83 -15.23
CA PHE A 72 24.77 1.97 -15.87
C PHE A 72 24.27 0.52 -16.10
N GLU A 73 22.95 0.32 -16.17
CA GLU A 73 22.28 -0.96 -16.45
C GLU A 73 22.60 -2.08 -15.44
N ARG A 74 22.96 -1.72 -14.21
CA ARG A 74 23.25 -2.66 -13.11
C ARG A 74 22.05 -2.78 -12.18
N PHE A 75 20.98 -3.43 -12.63
CA PHE A 75 19.70 -3.51 -11.93
C PHE A 75 19.65 -4.51 -10.77
N LEU A 76 20.46 -5.59 -10.83
CA LEU A 76 20.37 -6.70 -9.87
C LEU A 76 20.63 -6.25 -8.41
N VAL A 77 21.71 -5.46 -8.22
CA VAL A 77 22.12 -5.05 -6.86
C VAL A 77 21.09 -4.13 -6.21
N PRO A 78 20.58 -3.06 -6.88
CA PRO A 78 19.48 -2.26 -6.37
C PRO A 78 18.19 -3.06 -6.12
N ALA A 79 17.87 -4.04 -6.98
CA ALA A 79 16.67 -4.88 -6.83
C ALA A 79 16.70 -5.78 -5.60
N LEU A 80 17.89 -6.14 -5.09
CA LEU A 80 18.07 -6.96 -3.90
C LEU A 80 17.97 -6.16 -2.58
N THR A 81 18.07 -4.83 -2.63
CA THR A 81 18.05 -4.00 -1.41
C THR A 81 16.79 -4.17 -0.54
N PRO A 82 15.56 -4.24 -1.06
CA PRO A 82 14.39 -4.47 -0.24
C PRO A 82 14.40 -5.82 0.49
N VAL A 83 15.04 -6.85 -0.08
CA VAL A 83 15.17 -8.17 0.54
C VAL A 83 15.99 -8.08 1.82
N LEU A 84 17.06 -7.28 1.83
CA LEU A 84 17.91 -7.09 3.01
C LEU A 84 17.15 -6.45 4.18
N LEU A 85 16.19 -5.55 3.90
CA LEU A 85 15.35 -4.99 4.96
C LEU A 85 14.55 -6.10 5.66
N ASN A 86 13.89 -6.94 4.90
CA ASN A 86 13.08 -8.03 5.45
C ASN A 86 13.95 -9.05 6.19
N VAL A 87 15.08 -9.45 5.62
CA VAL A 87 16.02 -10.39 6.27
C VAL A 87 16.54 -9.81 7.58
N SER A 88 16.92 -8.53 7.61
CA SER A 88 17.41 -7.87 8.83
C SER A 88 16.33 -7.77 9.90
N LEU A 89 15.10 -7.46 9.54
CA LEU A 89 13.98 -7.41 10.48
C LEU A 89 13.67 -8.80 11.06
N ILE A 90 13.63 -9.84 10.22
CA ILE A 90 13.44 -11.23 10.68
C ILE A 90 14.58 -11.65 11.60
N ALA A 91 15.82 -11.39 11.21
CA ALA A 91 16.99 -11.71 12.04
C ALA A 91 16.95 -10.97 13.38
N ALA A 92 16.61 -9.68 13.38
CA ALA A 92 16.47 -8.91 14.62
C ALA A 92 15.35 -9.44 15.51
N ALA A 93 14.20 -9.79 14.93
CA ALA A 93 13.09 -10.36 15.69
C ALA A 93 13.41 -11.72 16.30
N LEU A 94 14.18 -12.58 15.61
CA LEU A 94 14.49 -13.92 16.09
C LEU A 94 15.70 -13.96 17.01
N LEU A 95 16.73 -13.14 16.74
CA LEU A 95 18.02 -13.24 17.42
C LEU A 95 18.22 -12.14 18.47
N LEU A 96 17.76 -10.92 18.21
CA LEU A 96 18.03 -9.77 19.07
C LEU A 96 16.94 -9.54 20.12
N SER A 97 15.67 -9.84 19.81
CA SER A 97 14.54 -9.59 20.70
C SER A 97 14.70 -10.26 22.08
N GLN A 98 15.31 -11.43 22.10
CA GLN A 98 15.52 -12.22 23.33
C GLN A 98 16.55 -11.61 24.29
N HIS A 99 17.36 -10.67 23.82
CA HIS A 99 18.44 -10.04 24.58
C HIS A 99 18.11 -8.60 25.02
N LEU A 100 16.93 -8.10 24.70
CA LEU A 100 16.51 -6.74 25.00
C LEU A 100 15.42 -6.73 26.06
N GLU A 101 15.47 -5.78 26.98
CA GLU A 101 14.45 -5.58 28.02
C GLU A 101 13.05 -5.37 27.39
N VAL A 102 12.99 -4.65 26.29
CA VAL A 102 11.77 -4.45 25.53
C VAL A 102 11.95 -5.07 24.14
N PRO A 103 11.46 -6.29 23.90
CA PRO A 103 11.70 -7.09 22.69
C PRO A 103 11.39 -6.38 21.37
N VAL A 104 10.34 -5.55 21.32
CA VAL A 104 9.94 -4.83 20.10
C VAL A 104 11.00 -3.83 19.61
N THR A 105 11.87 -3.33 20.49
CA THR A 105 12.96 -2.42 20.11
C THR A 105 14.00 -3.09 19.21
N ALA A 106 14.05 -4.43 19.19
CA ALA A 106 14.87 -5.18 18.23
C ALA A 106 14.56 -4.82 16.79
N LEU A 107 13.29 -4.52 16.47
CA LEU A 107 12.89 -4.12 15.12
C LEU A 107 13.50 -2.76 14.72
N ALA A 108 13.62 -1.82 15.66
CA ALA A 108 14.26 -0.53 15.39
C ALA A 108 15.75 -0.70 15.06
N TRP A 109 16.45 -1.55 15.80
CA TRP A 109 17.84 -1.95 15.50
C TRP A 109 17.93 -2.73 14.19
N GLY A 110 16.96 -3.58 13.89
CA GLY A 110 16.84 -4.31 12.62
C GLY A 110 16.76 -3.39 11.41
N VAL A 111 15.97 -2.32 11.51
CA VAL A 111 15.87 -1.28 10.47
C VAL A 111 17.21 -0.58 10.25
N LEU A 112 17.91 -0.21 11.33
CA LEU A 112 19.22 0.44 11.23
C LEU A 112 20.27 -0.49 10.61
N ALA A 113 20.31 -1.75 11.04
CA ALA A 113 21.19 -2.78 10.48
C ALA A 113 20.89 -3.03 9.00
N ALA A 114 19.60 -3.04 8.62
CA ALA A 114 19.19 -3.15 7.23
C ALA A 114 19.74 -2.02 6.37
N GLY A 115 19.64 -0.77 6.84
CA GLY A 115 20.15 0.38 6.10
C GLY A 115 21.66 0.28 5.85
N LEU A 116 22.42 -0.16 6.84
CA LEU A 116 23.85 -0.43 6.69
C LEU A 116 24.12 -1.54 5.67
N ALA A 117 23.43 -2.68 5.79
CA ALA A 117 23.57 -3.80 4.87
C ALA A 117 23.22 -3.42 3.43
N GLN A 118 22.14 -2.65 3.23
CA GLN A 118 21.69 -2.17 1.92
C GLN A 118 22.73 -1.26 1.26
N LEU A 119 23.32 -0.34 2.03
CA LEU A 119 24.34 0.56 1.51
C LEU A 119 25.64 -0.22 1.20
N ILE A 120 26.10 -1.07 2.12
CA ILE A 120 27.29 -1.90 1.94
C ILE A 120 27.16 -2.81 0.72
N LEU A 121 26.00 -3.40 0.47
CA LEU A 121 25.77 -4.25 -0.71
C LEU A 121 26.07 -3.53 -2.03
N GLN A 122 25.82 -2.23 -2.12
CA GLN A 122 26.00 -1.46 -3.35
C GLN A 122 27.43 -0.97 -3.56
N VAL A 123 28.22 -0.83 -2.49
CA VAL A 123 29.60 -0.30 -2.54
C VAL A 123 30.49 -1.06 -3.51
N PRO A 124 30.56 -2.41 -3.53
CA PRO A 124 31.42 -3.14 -4.46
C PRO A 124 31.08 -2.89 -5.92
N ALA A 125 29.79 -2.74 -6.23
CA ALA A 125 29.34 -2.45 -7.59
C ALA A 125 29.75 -1.03 -8.04
N LEU A 126 29.66 -0.04 -7.16
CA LEU A 126 30.13 1.32 -7.41
C LEU A 126 31.64 1.39 -7.60
N ILE A 127 32.41 0.66 -6.77
CA ILE A 127 33.87 0.59 -6.89
C ILE A 127 34.28 -0.02 -8.23
N ARG A 128 33.64 -1.12 -8.65
CA ARG A 128 33.91 -1.77 -9.94
C ARG A 128 33.65 -0.86 -11.15
N LEU A 129 32.71 0.08 -11.02
CA LEU A 129 32.42 1.08 -12.04
C LEU A 129 33.33 2.32 -11.96
N GLY A 130 34.19 2.42 -10.93
CA GLY A 130 34.98 3.63 -10.69
C GLY A 130 34.15 4.85 -10.26
N LEU A 131 32.92 4.63 -9.80
CA LEU A 131 31.94 5.67 -9.46
C LEU A 131 31.73 5.82 -7.96
N MET A 132 32.65 5.32 -7.13
CA MET A 132 32.56 5.49 -5.69
C MET A 132 32.58 6.97 -5.33
N PRO A 133 31.50 7.52 -4.74
CA PRO A 133 31.44 8.95 -4.45
C PRO A 133 32.50 9.35 -3.41
N ARG A 134 33.11 10.50 -3.65
CA ARG A 134 33.94 11.21 -2.67
C ARG A 134 33.17 12.42 -2.18
N PRO A 135 32.48 12.32 -1.02
CA PRO A 135 31.57 13.37 -0.56
C PRO A 135 32.26 14.74 -0.48
N ARG A 136 31.76 15.72 -1.25
CA ARG A 136 32.23 17.10 -1.25
C ARG A 136 31.04 18.03 -1.08
N TRP A 137 31.13 18.97 -0.15
CA TRP A 137 30.12 19.99 -0.01
C TRP A 137 30.01 20.85 -1.27
N GLY A 138 28.81 21.12 -1.73
CA GLY A 138 28.64 21.87 -2.98
C GLY A 138 27.24 22.44 -3.20
N TRP A 139 26.67 23.14 -2.21
CA TRP A 139 25.32 23.72 -2.32
C TRP A 139 25.13 24.62 -3.54
N LYS A 140 26.19 25.36 -3.95
CA LYS A 140 26.17 26.25 -5.14
C LYS A 140 26.47 25.53 -6.46
N HIS A 141 26.85 24.26 -6.44
CA HIS A 141 27.19 23.49 -7.63
C HIS A 141 25.98 23.35 -8.54
N SER A 142 26.15 23.55 -9.84
CA SER A 142 25.07 23.53 -10.85
C SER A 142 24.26 22.23 -10.85
N GLY A 143 24.94 21.08 -10.69
CA GLY A 143 24.29 19.76 -10.59
C GLY A 143 23.40 19.61 -9.37
N VAL A 144 23.82 20.12 -8.19
CA VAL A 144 23.01 20.10 -6.97
C VAL A 144 21.76 20.95 -7.15
N ARG A 145 21.91 22.18 -7.67
CA ARG A 145 20.76 23.08 -7.93
C ARG A 145 19.76 22.48 -8.93
N ARG A 146 20.26 21.81 -9.98
CA ARG A 146 19.41 21.15 -10.97
C ARG A 146 18.58 20.05 -10.34
N ILE A 147 19.20 19.18 -9.51
CA ILE A 147 18.50 18.10 -8.79
C ILE A 147 17.47 18.70 -7.81
N MET A 148 17.85 19.70 -7.01
CA MET A 148 16.93 20.36 -6.09
C MET A 148 15.70 20.92 -6.81
N LYS A 149 15.90 21.60 -7.95
CA LYS A 149 14.78 22.13 -8.75
C LYS A 149 13.85 21.05 -9.28
N GLN A 150 14.37 19.87 -9.60
CA GLN A 150 13.56 18.74 -10.07
C GLN A 150 12.87 18.00 -8.93
N MET A 151 13.49 17.94 -7.75
CA MET A 151 12.93 17.26 -6.58
C MET A 151 11.73 18.00 -5.97
N ILE A 152 11.75 19.33 -5.92
CA ILE A 152 10.69 20.12 -5.27
C ILE A 152 9.28 19.76 -5.81
N PRO A 153 9.00 19.77 -7.12
CA PRO A 153 7.67 19.39 -7.63
C PRO A 153 7.30 17.93 -7.32
N THR A 154 8.29 17.04 -7.34
CA THR A 154 8.08 15.61 -7.06
C THR A 154 7.73 15.39 -5.60
N LEU A 155 8.35 16.11 -4.67
CA LEU A 155 8.02 16.08 -3.24
C LEU A 155 6.56 16.46 -3.01
N PHE A 156 6.08 17.54 -3.61
CA PHE A 156 4.68 17.95 -3.49
C PHE A 156 3.72 16.88 -4.04
N GLY A 157 4.04 16.29 -5.18
CA GLY A 157 3.21 15.24 -5.79
C GLY A 157 3.10 13.97 -4.94
N SER A 158 4.19 13.54 -4.29
CA SER A 158 4.20 12.36 -3.43
C SER A 158 3.64 12.61 -2.04
N SER A 159 3.62 13.86 -1.57
CA SER A 159 3.18 14.21 -0.21
C SER A 159 1.68 13.99 0.02
N VAL A 160 0.85 14.05 -1.02
CA VAL A 160 -0.61 13.92 -0.88
C VAL A 160 -1.00 12.59 -0.23
N ALA A 161 -0.42 11.48 -0.69
CA ALA A 161 -0.69 10.18 -0.11
C ALA A 161 -0.17 10.07 1.34
N GLN A 162 1.00 10.64 1.62
CA GLN A 162 1.59 10.62 2.95
C GLN A 162 0.79 11.45 3.96
N VAL A 163 0.24 12.59 3.54
CA VAL A 163 -0.64 13.41 4.39
C VAL A 163 -1.90 12.65 4.77
N ASN A 164 -2.47 11.87 3.84
CA ASN A 164 -3.64 11.05 4.15
C ASN A 164 -3.33 9.97 5.21
N LEU A 165 -2.24 9.22 5.03
CA LEU A 165 -1.79 8.22 6.01
C LEU A 165 -1.48 8.83 7.38
N LEU A 166 -0.88 10.02 7.41
CA LEU A 166 -0.62 10.76 8.64
C LEU A 166 -1.93 11.11 9.35
N PHE A 167 -2.92 11.62 8.63
CA PHE A 167 -4.20 12.01 9.21
C PHE A 167 -4.96 10.81 9.79
N ASP A 168 -4.98 9.69 9.06
CA ASP A 168 -5.57 8.44 9.53
C ASP A 168 -4.87 7.95 10.81
N SER A 169 -3.54 8.00 10.85
CA SER A 169 -2.74 7.64 12.03
C SER A 169 -3.01 8.54 13.22
N ILE A 170 -3.08 9.87 13.01
CA ILE A 170 -3.41 10.83 14.06
C ILE A 170 -4.75 10.49 14.70
N ILE A 171 -5.79 10.29 13.91
CA ILE A 171 -7.13 9.94 14.46
C ILE A 171 -7.06 8.61 15.21
N ALA A 172 -6.37 7.60 14.67
CA ALA A 172 -6.26 6.30 15.29
C ALA A 172 -5.62 6.34 16.68
N THR A 173 -4.72 7.31 16.95
CA THR A 173 -4.09 7.46 18.27
C THR A 173 -5.03 7.96 19.37
N PHE A 174 -6.15 8.60 19.02
CA PHE A 174 -7.19 9.02 19.95
C PHE A 174 -8.22 7.89 20.24
N LEU A 175 -8.14 6.79 19.51
CA LEU A 175 -9.06 5.67 19.68
C LEU A 175 -8.53 4.68 20.71
N VAL A 176 -9.26 3.58 20.90
CA VAL A 176 -8.90 2.50 21.82
C VAL A 176 -7.49 1.98 21.51
N THR A 177 -6.74 1.65 22.58
CA THR A 177 -5.41 1.03 22.47
C THR A 177 -5.47 -0.19 21.56
N GLY A 178 -4.52 -0.30 20.61
CA GLY A 178 -4.53 -1.32 19.56
C GLY A 178 -5.01 -0.82 18.20
N SER A 179 -5.80 0.28 18.13
CA SER A 179 -6.39 0.78 16.87
C SER A 179 -5.39 0.99 15.75
N VAL A 180 -4.22 1.55 16.06
CA VAL A 180 -3.14 1.75 15.09
C VAL A 180 -2.62 0.41 14.55
N SER A 181 -2.42 -0.58 15.44
CA SER A 181 -1.93 -1.91 15.06
C SER A 181 -2.96 -2.67 14.24
N TRP A 182 -4.24 -2.65 14.64
CA TRP A 182 -5.32 -3.33 13.91
C TRP A 182 -5.50 -2.79 12.48
N LEU A 183 -5.43 -1.47 12.32
CA LEU A 183 -5.42 -0.84 10.99
C LEU A 183 -4.19 -1.25 10.19
N TYR A 184 -3.01 -1.28 10.81
CA TYR A 184 -1.77 -1.66 10.14
C TYR A 184 -1.83 -3.09 9.59
N TYR A 185 -2.26 -4.07 10.40
CA TYR A 185 -2.38 -5.47 9.94
C TYR A 185 -3.40 -5.60 8.81
N SER A 186 -4.53 -4.90 8.91
CA SER A 186 -5.57 -4.93 7.88
C SER A 186 -5.11 -4.29 6.57
N ASP A 187 -4.41 -3.16 6.65
CA ASP A 187 -3.84 -2.47 5.47
C ASP A 187 -2.80 -3.34 4.77
N ARG A 188 -1.90 -4.01 5.52
CA ARG A 188 -0.92 -4.95 4.95
C ARG A 188 -1.55 -6.11 4.20
N LEU A 189 -2.67 -6.63 4.70
CA LEU A 189 -3.39 -7.69 3.99
C LEU A 189 -4.07 -7.17 2.72
N LEU A 190 -4.58 -5.95 2.73
CA LEU A 190 -5.13 -5.29 1.55
C LEU A 190 -4.04 -4.98 0.51
N GLU A 191 -2.85 -4.57 0.96
CA GLU A 191 -1.74 -4.24 0.05
C GLU A 191 -1.29 -5.43 -0.81
N PHE A 192 -1.47 -6.67 -0.36
CA PHE A 192 -1.08 -7.85 -1.14
C PHE A 192 -1.85 -7.95 -2.48
N PRO A 193 -3.19 -8.05 -2.51
CA PRO A 193 -3.92 -8.04 -3.78
C PRO A 193 -3.75 -6.73 -4.54
N LEU A 194 -3.68 -5.59 -3.85
CA LEU A 194 -3.48 -4.28 -4.46
C LEU A 194 -2.12 -4.16 -5.17
N GLY A 195 -1.06 -4.70 -4.59
CA GLY A 195 0.27 -4.73 -5.15
C GLY A 195 0.35 -5.65 -6.38
N VAL A 196 -0.07 -6.90 -6.22
CA VAL A 196 0.00 -7.90 -7.30
C VAL A 196 -0.83 -7.46 -8.49
N LEU A 197 -2.11 -7.12 -8.29
CA LEU A 197 -3.03 -6.78 -9.37
C LEU A 197 -2.81 -5.36 -9.90
N GLY A 198 -2.61 -4.40 -8.99
CA GLY A 198 -2.47 -3.00 -9.37
C GLY A 198 -1.19 -2.71 -10.15
N ILE A 199 -0.07 -3.31 -9.76
CA ILE A 199 1.20 -3.15 -10.47
C ILE A 199 1.13 -3.87 -11.81
N ALA A 200 0.63 -5.12 -11.86
CA ALA A 200 0.50 -5.87 -13.10
C ALA A 200 -0.35 -5.12 -14.14
N LEU A 201 -1.49 -4.55 -13.73
CA LEU A 201 -2.33 -3.76 -14.62
C LEU A 201 -1.67 -2.44 -15.05
N ALA A 202 -1.09 -1.70 -14.12
CA ALA A 202 -0.48 -0.40 -14.42
C ALA A 202 0.71 -0.52 -15.38
N THR A 203 1.55 -1.56 -15.23
CA THR A 203 2.72 -1.79 -16.10
C THR A 203 2.34 -2.12 -17.54
N VAL A 204 1.19 -2.75 -17.76
CA VAL A 204 0.70 -3.09 -19.11
C VAL A 204 -0.10 -1.96 -19.72
N ILE A 205 -0.95 -1.30 -18.93
CA ILE A 205 -1.92 -0.32 -19.43
C ILE A 205 -1.24 0.96 -19.90
N LEU A 206 -0.33 1.56 -19.11
CA LEU A 206 0.26 2.85 -19.41
C LEU A 206 1.04 2.89 -20.74
N PRO A 207 1.94 1.93 -21.04
CA PRO A 207 2.66 1.91 -22.33
C PRO A 207 1.70 1.72 -23.52
N ASN A 208 0.72 0.82 -23.39
CA ASN A 208 -0.28 0.57 -24.44
C ASN A 208 -1.12 1.81 -24.75
N LEU A 209 -1.60 2.50 -23.73
CA LEU A 209 -2.37 3.74 -23.89
C LEU A 209 -1.51 4.86 -24.51
N SER A 210 -0.26 5.00 -24.07
CA SER A 210 0.67 6.00 -24.62
C SER A 210 0.94 5.77 -26.09
N GLN A 211 1.14 4.51 -26.51
CA GLN A 211 1.36 4.16 -27.92
C GLN A 211 0.11 4.46 -28.77
N LYS A 212 -1.08 4.14 -28.28
CA LYS A 212 -2.35 4.39 -29.00
C LYS A 212 -2.66 5.87 -29.08
N HIS A 213 -2.34 6.62 -28.03
CA HIS A 213 -2.45 8.08 -28.06
C HIS A 213 -1.51 8.70 -29.10
N ALA A 214 -0.25 8.27 -29.17
CA ALA A 214 0.71 8.76 -30.15
C ALA A 214 0.29 8.47 -31.61
N LYS A 215 -0.46 7.38 -31.84
CA LYS A 215 -1.06 7.04 -33.15
C LYS A 215 -2.39 7.76 -33.43
N ALA A 216 -2.85 8.64 -32.53
CA ALA A 216 -4.15 9.34 -32.60
C ALA A 216 -5.36 8.39 -32.74
N ASN A 217 -5.25 7.14 -32.31
CA ASN A 217 -6.32 6.14 -32.37
C ASN A 217 -7.18 6.17 -31.12
N THR A 218 -8.19 7.05 -31.12
CA THR A 218 -9.08 7.26 -29.97
C THR A 218 -9.98 6.06 -29.68
N HIS A 219 -10.38 5.32 -30.71
CA HIS A 219 -11.21 4.12 -30.55
C HIS A 219 -10.45 3.00 -29.84
N GLU A 220 -9.24 2.67 -30.28
CA GLU A 220 -8.41 1.66 -29.62
C GLU A 220 -7.97 2.08 -28.21
N PHE A 221 -7.76 3.38 -27.98
CA PHE A 221 -7.48 3.90 -26.65
C PHE A 221 -8.65 3.62 -25.69
N SER A 222 -9.89 3.94 -26.11
CA SER A 222 -11.09 3.68 -25.34
C SER A 222 -11.31 2.19 -25.10
N ALA A 223 -11.14 1.35 -26.13
CA ALA A 223 -11.26 -0.10 -26.04
C ALA A 223 -10.25 -0.72 -25.07
N THR A 224 -9.02 -0.19 -25.05
CA THR A 224 -7.99 -0.64 -24.06
C THR A 224 -8.38 -0.31 -22.64
N LEU A 225 -8.90 0.89 -22.37
CA LEU A 225 -9.42 1.26 -21.05
C LEU A 225 -10.61 0.41 -20.65
N ASP A 226 -11.54 0.13 -21.57
CA ASP A 226 -12.71 -0.70 -21.33
C ASP A 226 -12.31 -2.12 -20.96
N TRP A 227 -11.37 -2.71 -21.73
CA TRP A 227 -10.80 -4.02 -21.42
C TRP A 227 -10.16 -4.06 -20.04
N ALA A 228 -9.34 -3.07 -19.71
CA ALA A 228 -8.64 -3.00 -18.43
C ALA A 228 -9.60 -2.85 -17.24
N LEU A 229 -10.67 -2.06 -17.39
CA LEU A 229 -11.71 -1.93 -16.37
C LEU A 229 -12.51 -3.22 -16.19
N ARG A 230 -12.85 -3.93 -17.29
CA ARG A 230 -13.49 -5.25 -17.21
C ARG A 230 -12.61 -6.25 -16.48
N LEU A 231 -11.33 -6.30 -16.83
CA LEU A 231 -10.37 -7.18 -16.17
C LEU A 231 -10.24 -6.84 -14.68
N ALA A 232 -10.17 -5.54 -14.35
CA ALA A 232 -10.16 -5.09 -12.98
C ALA A 232 -11.39 -5.60 -12.21
N VAL A 233 -12.61 -5.43 -12.75
CA VAL A 233 -13.85 -5.89 -12.10
C VAL A 233 -13.86 -7.41 -11.92
N ILE A 234 -13.51 -8.19 -12.96
CA ILE A 234 -13.50 -9.66 -12.93
C ILE A 234 -12.58 -10.19 -11.82
N ILE A 235 -11.47 -9.51 -11.53
CA ILE A 235 -10.49 -9.99 -10.57
C ILE A 235 -10.71 -9.37 -9.18
N THR A 236 -10.99 -8.07 -9.11
CA THR A 236 -10.98 -7.37 -7.82
C THR A 236 -12.27 -7.54 -7.03
N VAL A 237 -13.40 -7.71 -7.69
CA VAL A 237 -14.69 -7.93 -6.98
C VAL A 237 -14.69 -9.26 -6.23
N PRO A 238 -14.34 -10.43 -6.85
CA PRO A 238 -14.22 -11.66 -6.10
C PRO A 238 -13.10 -11.62 -5.06
N ALA A 239 -11.98 -10.96 -5.33
CA ALA A 239 -10.91 -10.78 -4.36
C ALA A 239 -11.39 -9.99 -3.13
N ALA A 240 -12.18 -8.92 -3.32
CA ALA A 240 -12.77 -8.15 -2.24
C ALA A 240 -13.77 -8.97 -1.41
N VAL A 241 -14.65 -9.72 -2.07
CA VAL A 241 -15.62 -10.60 -1.40
C VAL A 241 -14.89 -11.71 -0.62
N GLY A 242 -13.90 -12.34 -1.25
CA GLY A 242 -13.10 -13.38 -0.61
C GLY A 242 -12.32 -12.86 0.60
N LEU A 243 -11.66 -11.70 0.46
CA LEU A 243 -10.90 -11.07 1.54
C LEU A 243 -11.81 -10.64 2.70
N ALA A 244 -13.00 -10.12 2.40
CA ALA A 244 -13.97 -9.73 3.44
C ALA A 244 -14.50 -10.94 4.23
N ILE A 245 -14.87 -12.01 3.54
CA ILE A 245 -15.41 -13.22 4.19
C ILE A 245 -14.32 -13.98 4.94
N LEU A 246 -13.15 -14.09 4.36
CA LEU A 246 -12.00 -14.80 4.94
C LEU A 246 -11.16 -13.92 5.89
N ALA A 247 -11.58 -12.68 6.20
CA ALA A 247 -10.82 -11.76 7.02
C ALA A 247 -10.42 -12.37 8.38
N GLY A 248 -11.36 -12.95 9.11
CA GLY A 248 -11.09 -13.64 10.37
C GLY A 248 -10.14 -14.83 10.20
N PRO A 249 -10.48 -15.84 9.37
CA PRO A 249 -9.59 -16.98 9.08
C PRO A 249 -8.17 -16.59 8.64
N ILE A 250 -8.02 -15.56 7.81
CA ILE A 250 -6.69 -15.07 7.38
C ILE A 250 -5.91 -14.49 8.57
N LEU A 251 -6.54 -13.62 9.37
CA LEU A 251 -5.92 -13.01 10.54
C LEU A 251 -5.54 -14.06 11.59
N ILE A 252 -6.42 -15.03 11.87
CA ILE A 252 -6.15 -16.15 12.76
C ILE A 252 -4.94 -16.95 12.27
N THR A 253 -4.92 -17.29 10.97
CA THR A 253 -3.89 -18.14 10.40
C THR A 253 -2.52 -17.47 10.37
N LEU A 254 -2.46 -16.16 10.10
CA LEU A 254 -1.21 -15.45 9.93
C LEU A 254 -0.68 -14.80 11.21
N PHE A 255 -1.56 -14.34 12.11
CA PHE A 255 -1.15 -13.46 13.21
C PHE A 255 -1.57 -13.92 14.59
N GLN A 256 -2.60 -14.79 14.74
CA GLN A 256 -3.08 -15.20 16.07
C GLN A 256 -2.13 -16.21 16.71
N TYR A 257 -1.03 -15.66 17.23
CA TYR A 257 0.01 -16.35 17.99
C TYR A 257 0.46 -15.45 19.15
N ASP A 258 0.75 -16.03 20.31
CA ASP A 258 1.25 -15.36 21.51
C ASP A 258 0.53 -14.04 21.87
N ALA A 259 1.11 -12.91 21.51
CA ALA A 259 0.63 -11.59 21.87
C ALA A 259 -0.61 -11.14 21.08
N PHE A 260 -0.87 -11.70 19.89
CA PHE A 260 -2.03 -11.33 19.08
C PHE A 260 -3.24 -12.17 19.49
N GLN A 261 -4.09 -11.59 20.34
CA GLN A 261 -5.21 -12.26 21.00
C GLN A 261 -6.46 -12.35 20.11
N PRO A 262 -7.47 -13.18 20.45
CA PRO A 262 -8.73 -13.26 19.69
C PRO A 262 -9.46 -11.93 19.53
N ASP A 263 -9.34 -11.02 20.50
CA ASP A 263 -9.88 -9.66 20.39
C ASP A 263 -9.18 -8.85 19.30
N ASP A 264 -7.86 -8.97 19.18
CA ASP A 264 -7.10 -8.31 18.09
C ASP A 264 -7.52 -8.82 16.72
N VAL A 265 -7.81 -10.13 16.62
CA VAL A 265 -8.38 -10.73 15.40
C VAL A 265 -9.72 -10.08 15.08
N ARG A 266 -10.62 -10.00 16.06
CA ARG A 266 -11.97 -9.43 15.89
C ARG A 266 -11.88 -7.97 15.43
N MET A 267 -11.08 -7.16 16.10
CA MET A 267 -10.91 -5.75 15.80
C MET A 267 -10.26 -5.54 14.42
N SER A 268 -9.19 -6.28 14.10
CA SER A 268 -8.57 -6.22 12.78
C SER A 268 -9.51 -6.72 11.67
N THR A 269 -10.41 -7.66 11.97
CA THR A 269 -11.41 -8.13 11.01
C THR A 269 -12.36 -7.01 10.57
N TYR A 270 -12.83 -6.16 11.51
CA TYR A 270 -13.69 -5.03 11.15
C TYR A 270 -13.04 -4.07 10.15
N SER A 271 -11.79 -3.69 10.37
CA SER A 271 -11.07 -2.82 9.45
C SER A 271 -10.72 -3.52 8.15
N LEU A 272 -10.39 -4.81 8.17
CA LEU A 272 -10.08 -5.55 6.94
C LEU A 272 -11.31 -5.69 6.03
N ILE A 273 -12.49 -5.95 6.59
CA ILE A 273 -13.76 -5.98 5.85
C ILE A 273 -14.02 -4.60 5.22
N ALA A 274 -13.85 -3.52 6.00
CA ALA A 274 -14.05 -2.15 5.52
C ALA A 274 -13.07 -1.78 4.38
N TYR A 275 -11.80 -2.13 4.50
CA TYR A 275 -10.81 -1.94 3.44
C TYR A 275 -11.09 -2.82 2.21
N SER A 276 -11.53 -4.06 2.41
CA SER A 276 -11.84 -4.99 1.31
C SER A 276 -12.91 -4.43 0.38
N ALA A 277 -13.91 -3.74 0.93
CA ALA A 277 -14.94 -3.06 0.14
C ALA A 277 -14.34 -2.00 -0.81
N GLY A 278 -13.22 -1.39 -0.46
CA GLY A 278 -12.51 -0.40 -1.28
C GLY A 278 -11.63 -0.99 -2.39
N LEU A 279 -11.26 -2.28 -2.33
CA LEU A 279 -10.31 -2.88 -3.25
C LEU A 279 -10.64 -2.67 -4.74
N PRO A 280 -11.89 -2.84 -5.20
CA PRO A 280 -12.22 -2.56 -6.60
C PRO A 280 -11.97 -1.10 -7.00
N ALA A 281 -12.25 -0.16 -6.09
CA ALA A 281 -12.03 1.26 -6.35
C ALA A 281 -10.55 1.62 -6.37
N PHE A 282 -9.75 1.09 -5.46
CA PHE A 282 -8.29 1.31 -5.45
C PHE A 282 -7.65 0.84 -6.76
N ILE A 283 -8.06 -0.31 -7.28
CA ILE A 283 -7.56 -0.82 -8.57
C ILE A 283 -8.13 0.00 -9.74
N ALA A 284 -9.41 0.40 -9.70
CA ALA A 284 -10.00 1.23 -10.75
C ALA A 284 -9.24 2.57 -10.91
N VAL A 285 -8.80 3.20 -9.81
CA VAL A 285 -7.94 4.40 -9.85
C VAL A 285 -6.62 4.10 -10.59
N LYS A 286 -5.99 2.95 -10.32
CA LYS A 286 -4.73 2.53 -10.98
C LYS A 286 -4.91 2.24 -12.48
N VAL A 287 -6.12 1.93 -12.92
CA VAL A 287 -6.49 1.75 -14.34
C VAL A 287 -6.83 3.07 -15.00
N LEU A 288 -7.59 3.94 -14.33
CA LEU A 288 -8.12 5.17 -14.91
C LEU A 288 -7.09 6.31 -14.95
N ALA A 289 -6.21 6.43 -13.95
CA ALA A 289 -5.20 7.48 -13.91
C ALA A 289 -4.22 7.42 -15.10
N PRO A 290 -3.70 6.25 -15.56
CA PRO A 290 -2.97 6.11 -16.80
C PRO A 290 -3.66 6.67 -18.04
N GLY A 291 -5.00 6.66 -18.08
CA GLY A 291 -5.78 7.27 -19.17
C GLY A 291 -5.58 8.78 -19.31
N TYR A 292 -5.20 9.46 -18.22
CA TYR A 292 -4.81 10.87 -18.24
C TYR A 292 -3.31 11.01 -18.49
N TYR A 293 -2.47 10.22 -17.82
CA TYR A 293 -1.01 10.31 -17.94
C TYR A 293 -0.51 10.03 -19.37
N ALA A 294 -1.11 9.05 -20.05
CA ALA A 294 -0.81 8.76 -21.46
C ALA A 294 -1.09 9.95 -22.39
N ARG A 295 -1.93 10.88 -21.97
CA ARG A 295 -2.26 12.14 -22.68
C ARG A 295 -1.53 13.35 -22.12
N GLN A 296 -0.51 13.14 -21.27
CA GLN A 296 0.27 14.16 -20.59
C GLN A 296 -0.54 15.09 -19.67
N ASP A 297 -1.77 14.71 -19.32
CA ASP A 297 -2.59 15.41 -18.33
C ASP A 297 -2.30 14.85 -16.93
N THR A 298 -1.29 15.38 -16.27
CA THR A 298 -0.96 15.03 -14.87
C THR A 298 -1.75 15.86 -13.87
N THR A 299 -2.28 17.01 -14.28
CA THR A 299 -2.93 17.98 -13.40
C THR A 299 -4.31 17.51 -12.95
N THR A 300 -5.09 16.93 -13.85
CA THR A 300 -6.46 16.48 -13.54
C THR A 300 -6.47 15.35 -12.49
N PRO A 301 -5.69 14.26 -12.61
CA PRO A 301 -5.61 13.23 -11.57
C PRO A 301 -5.15 13.76 -10.22
N VAL A 302 -4.20 14.69 -10.17
CA VAL A 302 -3.73 15.31 -8.93
C VAL A 302 -4.85 16.11 -8.25
N LYS A 303 -5.59 16.92 -8.99
CA LYS A 303 -6.74 17.67 -8.43
C LYS A 303 -7.82 16.74 -7.88
N ILE A 304 -8.11 15.65 -8.59
CA ILE A 304 -9.07 14.64 -8.15
C ILE A 304 -8.55 13.91 -6.90
N ALA A 305 -7.27 13.56 -6.86
CA ALA A 305 -6.66 12.94 -5.69
C ALA A 305 -6.72 13.85 -4.45
N ILE A 306 -6.48 15.15 -4.60
CA ILE A 306 -6.62 16.14 -3.51
C ILE A 306 -8.09 16.20 -3.04
N ALA A 307 -9.05 16.24 -3.95
CA ALA A 307 -10.46 16.24 -3.60
C ALA A 307 -10.86 14.95 -2.84
N ALA A 308 -10.36 13.80 -3.29
CA ALA A 308 -10.58 12.52 -2.62
C ALA A 308 -9.91 12.49 -1.22
N MET A 309 -8.71 13.03 -1.08
CA MET A 309 -8.01 13.16 0.20
C MET A 309 -8.79 14.02 1.20
N VAL A 310 -9.25 15.20 0.78
CA VAL A 310 -10.07 16.08 1.64
C VAL A 310 -11.38 15.36 2.03
N SER A 311 -12.01 14.67 1.07
CA SER A 311 -13.21 13.88 1.37
C SER A 311 -12.93 12.75 2.34
N ASN A 312 -11.78 12.06 2.23
CA ASN A 312 -11.37 11.04 3.19
C ASN A 312 -11.26 11.62 4.60
N MET A 313 -10.58 12.76 4.77
CA MET A 313 -10.44 13.43 6.08
C MET A 313 -11.79 13.77 6.72
N LEU A 314 -12.75 14.26 5.92
CA LEU A 314 -14.10 14.55 6.40
C LEU A 314 -14.87 13.26 6.74
N LEU A 315 -14.75 12.24 5.91
CA LEU A 315 -15.39 10.93 6.14
C LEU A 315 -14.78 10.20 7.35
N ASN A 316 -13.49 10.36 7.62
CA ASN A 316 -12.85 9.84 8.83
C ASN A 316 -13.55 10.37 10.08
N ILE A 317 -13.72 11.69 10.17
CA ILE A 317 -14.38 12.33 11.32
C ILE A 317 -15.85 11.85 11.41
N LEU A 318 -16.53 11.80 10.26
CA LEU A 318 -17.93 11.40 10.20
C LEU A 318 -18.12 9.93 10.63
N PHE A 319 -17.40 8.98 10.02
CA PHE A 319 -17.63 7.55 10.28
C PHE A 319 -17.11 7.14 11.65
N VAL A 320 -15.94 7.62 12.07
CA VAL A 320 -15.45 7.36 13.42
C VAL A 320 -16.38 7.96 14.44
N GLY A 321 -16.84 9.22 14.26
CA GLY A 321 -17.79 9.87 15.16
C GLY A 321 -19.12 9.12 15.26
N LEU A 322 -19.67 8.66 14.13
CA LEU A 322 -20.91 7.87 14.12
C LEU A 322 -20.75 6.54 14.85
N LEU A 323 -19.65 5.82 14.65
CA LEU A 323 -19.39 4.55 15.30
C LEU A 323 -19.18 4.72 16.81
N LEU A 324 -18.52 5.79 17.24
CA LEU A 324 -18.37 6.14 18.66
C LEU A 324 -19.71 6.46 19.32
N ILE A 325 -20.57 7.26 18.66
CA ILE A 325 -21.91 7.60 19.17
C ILE A 325 -22.79 6.34 19.29
N GLN A 326 -22.65 5.39 18.38
CA GLN A 326 -23.37 4.11 18.42
C GLN A 326 -22.81 3.11 19.45
N GLY A 327 -21.70 3.43 20.12
CA GLY A 327 -21.02 2.53 21.05
C GLY A 327 -20.39 1.31 20.37
N PHE A 328 -20.03 1.40 19.07
CA PHE A 328 -19.40 0.30 18.36
C PHE A 328 -17.97 0.08 18.89
N GLU A 329 -17.64 -1.17 19.19
CA GLU A 329 -16.35 -1.53 19.82
C GLU A 329 -15.11 -1.25 18.94
N GLY A 330 -15.27 -1.22 17.61
CA GLY A 330 -14.21 -1.06 16.63
C GLY A 330 -14.28 0.25 15.83
N PRO A 331 -14.27 1.45 16.46
CA PRO A 331 -14.46 2.72 15.75
C PRO A 331 -13.36 2.99 14.71
N HIS A 332 -12.17 2.39 14.85
CA HIS A 332 -11.08 2.46 13.87
C HIS A 332 -11.46 1.91 12.49
N ALA A 333 -12.44 0.99 12.40
CA ALA A 333 -12.97 0.51 11.13
C ALA A 333 -13.60 1.66 10.30
N GLY A 334 -14.03 2.75 10.95
CA GLY A 334 -14.49 3.96 10.29
C GLY A 334 -13.43 4.61 9.41
N LEU A 335 -12.14 4.56 9.80
CA LEU A 335 -11.02 5.07 9.00
C LEU A 335 -10.84 4.23 7.73
N ALA A 336 -10.89 2.91 7.87
CA ALA A 336 -10.82 1.99 6.73
C ALA A 336 -11.99 2.17 5.75
N LEU A 337 -13.20 2.38 6.29
CA LEU A 337 -14.40 2.65 5.49
C LEU A 337 -14.30 4.00 4.78
N ALA A 338 -13.79 5.03 5.43
CA ALA A 338 -13.58 6.35 4.83
C ALA A 338 -12.58 6.29 3.67
N SER A 339 -11.48 5.55 3.86
CA SER A 339 -10.49 5.33 2.80
C SER A 339 -11.10 4.60 1.60
N SER A 340 -11.93 3.59 1.84
CA SER A 340 -12.68 2.88 0.81
C SER A 340 -13.65 3.79 0.06
N ALA A 341 -14.43 4.60 0.78
CA ALA A 341 -15.38 5.55 0.18
C ALA A 341 -14.67 6.65 -0.64
N ALA A 342 -13.56 7.18 -0.12
CA ALA A 342 -12.74 8.16 -0.83
C ALA A 342 -12.12 7.58 -2.11
N ALA A 343 -11.72 6.30 -2.10
CA ALA A 343 -11.24 5.61 -3.30
C ALA A 343 -12.34 5.48 -4.37
N TYR A 344 -13.58 5.18 -3.98
CA TYR A 344 -14.72 5.20 -4.90
C TYR A 344 -14.98 6.59 -5.47
N LEU A 345 -14.93 7.63 -4.63
CA LEU A 345 -15.07 9.01 -5.11
C LEU A 345 -13.98 9.34 -6.14
N ASN A 346 -12.73 9.00 -5.85
CA ASN A 346 -11.61 9.20 -6.77
C ASN A 346 -11.83 8.48 -8.10
N ALA A 347 -12.18 7.18 -8.07
CA ALA A 347 -12.44 6.39 -9.26
C ALA A 347 -13.61 6.96 -10.09
N ILE A 348 -14.71 7.36 -9.43
CA ILE A 348 -15.89 7.95 -10.07
C ILE A 348 -15.54 9.28 -10.74
N LEU A 349 -14.77 10.14 -10.08
CA LEU A 349 -14.37 11.44 -10.65
C LEU A 349 -13.42 11.26 -11.85
N LEU A 350 -12.45 10.33 -11.77
CA LEU A 350 -11.59 9.99 -12.90
C LEU A 350 -12.42 9.43 -14.07
N TYR A 351 -13.30 8.49 -13.80
CA TYR A 351 -14.19 7.90 -14.80
C TYR A 351 -15.06 8.96 -15.49
N ARG A 352 -15.76 9.79 -14.69
CA ARG A 352 -16.60 10.87 -15.22
C ARG A 352 -15.80 11.88 -16.05
N GLY A 353 -14.58 12.20 -15.63
CA GLY A 353 -13.70 13.11 -16.36
C GLY A 353 -13.29 12.57 -17.74
N LEU A 354 -12.94 11.28 -17.85
CA LEU A 354 -12.64 10.62 -19.14
C LEU A 354 -13.88 10.55 -20.03
N ARG A 355 -15.05 10.28 -19.46
CA ARG A 355 -16.33 10.27 -20.18
C ARG A 355 -16.70 11.65 -20.73
N LYS A 356 -16.65 12.69 -19.90
CA LYS A 356 -16.99 14.07 -20.28
C LYS A 356 -16.10 14.58 -21.41
N ARG A 357 -14.83 14.16 -21.44
CA ARG A 357 -13.88 14.53 -22.49
C ARG A 357 -13.95 13.62 -23.72
N GLN A 358 -14.90 12.70 -23.79
CA GLN A 358 -15.06 11.71 -24.87
C GLN A 358 -13.81 10.84 -25.13
N VAL A 359 -12.97 10.67 -24.12
CA VAL A 359 -11.76 9.83 -24.17
C VAL A 359 -12.10 8.36 -23.97
N TYR A 360 -13.09 8.09 -23.15
CA TYR A 360 -13.57 6.76 -22.86
C TYR A 360 -15.07 6.63 -23.16
N SER A 361 -15.42 5.59 -23.89
CA SER A 361 -16.80 5.17 -24.15
C SER A 361 -16.94 3.69 -23.82
N PRO A 362 -17.78 3.30 -22.83
CA PRO A 362 -17.98 1.90 -22.50
C PRO A 362 -18.48 1.10 -23.69
N GLU A 363 -17.86 -0.04 -23.92
CA GLU A 363 -18.35 -1.00 -24.93
C GLU A 363 -19.58 -1.77 -24.40
N PRO A 364 -20.46 -2.28 -25.31
CA PRO A 364 -21.60 -3.11 -24.92
C PRO A 364 -21.17 -4.34 -24.11
N GLY A 365 -22.06 -4.86 -23.22
CA GLY A 365 -21.85 -6.09 -22.47
C GLY A 365 -21.52 -5.92 -20.99
N TRP A 366 -21.42 -4.70 -20.47
CA TRP A 366 -21.20 -4.44 -19.06
C TRP A 366 -22.27 -5.04 -18.14
N THR A 367 -23.55 -4.95 -18.55
CA THR A 367 -24.66 -5.54 -17.77
C THR A 367 -24.48 -7.05 -17.61
N ARG A 368 -24.14 -7.74 -18.71
CA ARG A 368 -23.87 -9.19 -18.67
C ARG A 368 -22.67 -9.52 -17.78
N LEU A 369 -21.61 -8.70 -17.86
CA LEU A 369 -20.45 -8.83 -17.01
C LEU A 369 -20.81 -8.73 -15.53
N TRP A 370 -21.54 -7.69 -15.14
CA TRP A 370 -21.96 -7.48 -13.75
C TRP A 370 -22.86 -8.60 -13.25
N VAL A 371 -23.81 -9.07 -14.04
CA VAL A 371 -24.66 -10.20 -13.67
C VAL A 371 -23.83 -11.46 -13.44
N ALA A 372 -22.90 -11.77 -14.36
CA ALA A 372 -22.05 -12.95 -14.24
C ALA A 372 -21.10 -12.87 -13.02
N VAL A 373 -20.47 -11.73 -12.81
CA VAL A 373 -19.59 -11.50 -11.64
C VAL A 373 -20.38 -11.57 -10.34
N SER A 374 -21.56 -10.92 -10.27
CA SER A 374 -22.38 -10.95 -9.06
C SER A 374 -22.85 -12.36 -8.73
N LEU A 375 -23.34 -13.12 -9.71
CA LEU A 375 -23.76 -14.52 -9.50
C LEU A 375 -22.60 -15.38 -9.01
N ALA A 376 -21.44 -15.28 -9.67
CA ALA A 376 -20.26 -16.03 -9.29
C ALA A 376 -19.75 -15.65 -7.89
N CYS A 377 -19.73 -14.34 -7.55
CA CYS A 377 -19.32 -13.87 -6.23
C CYS A 377 -20.32 -14.30 -5.13
N THR A 378 -21.62 -14.26 -5.40
CA THR A 378 -22.63 -14.71 -4.42
C THR A 378 -22.48 -16.21 -4.14
N THR A 379 -22.33 -17.03 -5.18
CA THR A 379 -22.13 -18.48 -5.01
C THR A 379 -20.81 -18.78 -4.29
N MET A 380 -19.72 -18.14 -4.70
CA MET A 380 -18.42 -18.23 -4.02
C MET A 380 -18.55 -17.82 -2.56
N GLY A 381 -19.17 -16.67 -2.30
CA GLY A 381 -19.34 -16.13 -0.94
C GLY A 381 -20.15 -17.06 -0.03
N ALA A 382 -21.23 -17.61 -0.54
CA ALA A 382 -22.05 -18.61 0.20
C ALA A 382 -21.23 -19.86 0.56
N LEU A 383 -20.41 -20.37 -0.38
CA LEU A 383 -19.51 -21.48 -0.13
C LEU A 383 -18.46 -21.11 0.94
N LEU A 384 -17.82 -19.98 0.82
CA LEU A 384 -16.79 -19.53 1.77
C LEU A 384 -17.40 -19.37 3.18
N LEU A 385 -18.57 -18.75 3.32
CA LEU A 385 -19.28 -18.65 4.59
C LEU A 385 -19.63 -20.01 5.18
N PHE A 386 -20.08 -20.95 4.35
CA PHE A 386 -20.35 -22.31 4.78
C PHE A 386 -19.10 -23.04 5.30
N MET A 387 -17.95 -22.86 4.62
CA MET A 387 -16.68 -23.48 5.02
C MET A 387 -16.03 -22.83 6.25
N THR A 388 -16.40 -21.60 6.58
CA THR A 388 -15.77 -20.82 7.67
C THR A 388 -16.73 -20.45 8.78
N HIS A 389 -17.92 -21.09 8.84
CA HIS A 389 -18.99 -20.75 9.81
C HIS A 389 -18.57 -20.92 11.27
N ASP A 390 -17.65 -21.82 11.56
CA ASP A 390 -17.19 -22.12 12.92
C ASP A 390 -15.84 -21.44 13.21
N THR A 391 -15.88 -20.19 13.65
CA THR A 391 -14.69 -19.41 13.99
C THR A 391 -13.95 -19.97 15.22
N GLU A 392 -14.65 -20.60 16.17
CA GLU A 392 -14.01 -21.17 17.34
C GLU A 392 -13.09 -22.34 17.00
N SER A 393 -13.47 -23.15 16.02
CA SER A 393 -12.62 -24.24 15.54
C SER A 393 -11.30 -23.71 14.94
N TRP A 394 -11.33 -22.54 14.31
CA TRP A 394 -10.12 -21.89 13.80
C TRP A 394 -9.21 -21.38 14.91
N LEU A 395 -9.78 -20.77 15.96
CA LEU A 395 -9.03 -20.23 17.10
C LEU A 395 -8.26 -21.31 17.87
N GLN A 396 -8.85 -22.51 17.99
CA GLN A 396 -8.27 -23.63 18.75
C GLN A 396 -7.40 -24.56 17.90
N ALA A 397 -7.42 -24.40 16.57
CA ALA A 397 -6.72 -25.29 15.66
C ALA A 397 -5.19 -25.09 15.65
N SER A 398 -4.46 -26.14 15.32
CA SER A 398 -3.02 -26.07 15.09
C SER A 398 -2.69 -25.22 13.85
N ALA A 399 -1.49 -24.65 13.79
CA ALA A 399 -1.04 -23.84 12.66
C ALA A 399 -1.14 -24.59 11.33
N ILE A 400 -0.77 -25.89 11.30
CA ILE A 400 -0.84 -26.71 10.09
C ILE A 400 -2.29 -26.88 9.63
N PHE A 401 -3.22 -27.08 10.55
CA PHE A 401 -4.65 -27.20 10.23
C PHE A 401 -5.17 -25.89 9.64
N ARG A 402 -4.85 -24.74 10.27
CA ARG A 402 -5.24 -23.41 9.80
C ARG A 402 -4.74 -23.15 8.37
N ILE A 403 -3.44 -23.38 8.12
CA ILE A 403 -2.82 -23.15 6.80
C ILE A 403 -3.48 -24.06 5.75
N ARG A 404 -3.64 -25.36 6.03
CA ARG A 404 -4.26 -26.30 5.11
C ARG A 404 -5.69 -25.91 4.79
N ASN A 405 -6.52 -25.66 5.79
CA ASN A 405 -7.93 -25.33 5.58
C ASN A 405 -8.11 -23.98 4.89
N LEU A 406 -7.33 -22.94 5.25
CA LEU A 406 -7.37 -21.67 4.56
C LEU A 406 -7.01 -21.83 3.08
N SER A 407 -5.93 -22.56 2.79
CA SER A 407 -5.51 -22.82 1.41
C SER A 407 -6.56 -23.56 0.61
N LEU A 408 -7.16 -24.61 1.16
CA LEU A 408 -8.24 -25.36 0.52
C LEU A 408 -9.47 -24.47 0.29
N THR A 409 -9.87 -23.69 1.27
CA THR A 409 -11.03 -22.78 1.18
C THR A 409 -10.82 -21.73 0.08
N ILE A 410 -9.63 -21.13 0.01
CA ILE A 410 -9.28 -20.18 -1.07
C ILE A 410 -9.34 -20.87 -2.43
N VAL A 411 -8.72 -22.04 -2.57
CA VAL A 411 -8.70 -22.80 -3.85
C VAL A 411 -10.12 -23.18 -4.29
N PHE A 412 -10.94 -23.70 -3.39
CA PHE A 412 -12.33 -24.02 -3.71
C PHE A 412 -13.14 -22.76 -4.07
N GLY A 413 -12.96 -21.66 -3.36
CA GLY A 413 -13.59 -20.38 -3.68
C GLY A 413 -13.23 -19.92 -5.10
N VAL A 414 -11.95 -19.95 -5.47
CA VAL A 414 -11.50 -19.57 -6.81
C VAL A 414 -12.07 -20.50 -7.88
N ILE A 415 -12.06 -21.81 -7.65
CA ILE A 415 -12.63 -22.80 -8.60
C ILE A 415 -14.12 -22.53 -8.83
N VAL A 416 -14.89 -22.34 -7.76
CA VAL A 416 -16.33 -22.07 -7.86
C VAL A 416 -16.58 -20.74 -8.57
N TYR A 417 -15.82 -19.69 -8.26
CA TYR A 417 -15.94 -18.40 -8.94
C TYR A 417 -15.70 -18.54 -10.45
N ILE A 418 -14.62 -19.20 -10.84
CA ILE A 418 -14.28 -19.39 -12.25
C ILE A 418 -15.36 -20.25 -12.95
N PHE A 419 -15.77 -21.35 -12.35
CA PHE A 419 -16.75 -22.26 -12.93
C PHE A 419 -18.11 -21.58 -13.14
N ILE A 420 -18.66 -20.96 -12.10
CA ILE A 420 -19.94 -20.23 -12.19
C ILE A 420 -19.83 -19.03 -13.13
N GLY A 421 -18.71 -18.30 -13.10
CA GLY A 421 -18.45 -17.21 -14.02
C GLY A 421 -18.49 -17.67 -15.49
N MET A 422 -17.86 -18.79 -15.81
CA MET A 422 -17.89 -19.36 -17.17
C MET A 422 -19.30 -19.77 -17.57
N VAL A 423 -20.04 -20.43 -16.70
CA VAL A 423 -21.45 -20.84 -16.94
C VAL A 423 -22.33 -19.60 -17.15
N ALA A 424 -22.13 -18.54 -16.36
CA ALA A 424 -22.85 -17.26 -16.49
C ALA A 424 -22.40 -16.43 -17.71
N GLY A 425 -21.37 -16.87 -18.44
CA GLY A 425 -20.95 -16.29 -19.71
C GLY A 425 -19.75 -15.34 -19.63
N LEU A 426 -18.92 -15.42 -18.58
CA LEU A 426 -17.57 -14.85 -18.60
C LEU A 426 -16.74 -15.68 -19.59
N LYS A 427 -16.46 -15.12 -20.75
CA LYS A 427 -15.63 -15.79 -21.76
C LYS A 427 -14.16 -15.47 -21.51
N THR A 428 -13.29 -16.48 -21.59
CA THR A 428 -11.81 -16.33 -21.54
C THR A 428 -11.27 -15.33 -22.57
N HIS A 429 -11.99 -15.13 -23.67
CA HIS A 429 -11.72 -14.13 -24.69
C HIS A 429 -11.71 -12.66 -24.13
N HIS A 430 -12.46 -12.38 -23.07
CA HIS A 430 -12.41 -11.06 -22.40
C HIS A 430 -11.09 -10.81 -21.68
N LEU A 431 -10.36 -11.87 -21.32
CA LEU A 431 -9.07 -11.80 -20.63
C LEU A 431 -7.90 -11.61 -21.63
N LEU A 432 -8.00 -12.13 -22.84
CA LEU A 432 -6.89 -12.26 -23.79
C LEU A 432 -6.82 -11.17 -24.89
N ARG A 433 -7.88 -10.40 -25.12
CA ARG A 433 -7.93 -9.38 -26.21
C ARG A 433 -6.99 -8.19 -26.03
N GLY A 434 -6.48 -7.93 -24.84
CA GLY A 434 -5.58 -6.79 -24.57
C GLY A 434 -4.10 -7.07 -24.84
N ALA A 435 -3.72 -8.29 -25.17
CA ALA A 435 -2.34 -8.71 -25.39
C ALA A 435 -1.93 -8.70 -26.88
N LYS A 436 -2.83 -8.29 -27.79
CA LYS A 436 -2.52 -8.07 -29.21
C LYS A 436 -2.62 -6.55 -29.53
#